data_7a161e2c7f4cbcdf1824207ac25971fd
#
_entry.id   7a161e2c7f4cbcdf1824207ac25971fd
#
_cell.length_a   1.000
_cell.length_b   1.000
_cell.length_c   1.000
_cell.angle_alpha   90.00
_cell.angle_beta   90.00
_cell.angle_gamma   90.00
#
_symmetry.space_group_name_H-M   'P 1'
#
loop_
_entity.id
_entity.type
_entity.pdbx_description
1 polymer ?
#
loop_
_entity_poly.entity_id
_entity_poly.type
_entity_poly.pdbx_seq_one_letter_code
_entity_poly.pdbx_strand_id
1 'polypeptide(L)'
;MRKYKFKDIKPKSFKGNRLKKIAYAFRGYFPHNYIESDRIIIRHPRRRDWKSWVNLRKESYKFLYKWEPFWDIEHCNRSNYMKQLRLQRSKAAYDQAYSFLCFKKNSKELVGGINISNIQRSVIQTCNIGYWLGEPHIKKGYMEESMRSIIPYIF
;
A
#
# COMPACT_ATOMS: atom_id res chain seq x y z
N MET A 1 0.43 0.39 -27.15
CA MET A 1 0.71 -0.62 -26.11
C MET A 1 2.08 -0.30 -25.50
N ARG A 2 2.14 0.43 -24.34
CA ARG A 2 3.41 0.77 -23.68
C ARG A 2 3.87 -0.44 -22.86
N LYS A 3 5.06 -0.96 -23.17
CA LYS A 3 5.67 -2.09 -22.46
C LYS A 3 6.12 -1.62 -21.07
N TYR A 4 5.42 -2.10 -20.03
CA TYR A 4 5.94 -2.02 -18.66
C TYR A 4 7.19 -2.90 -18.57
N LYS A 5 8.34 -2.32 -18.21
CA LYS A 5 9.55 -3.11 -17.97
C LYS A 5 9.43 -3.81 -16.62
N PHE A 6 8.90 -5.02 -16.62
CA PHE A 6 9.08 -5.96 -15.52
C PHE A 6 10.51 -6.49 -15.59
N LYS A 7 11.32 -6.27 -14.56
CA LYS A 7 12.51 -7.10 -14.35
C LYS A 7 12.03 -8.40 -13.75
N ASP A 8 12.26 -9.49 -14.48
CA ASP A 8 11.89 -10.85 -14.12
C ASP A 8 12.28 -11.20 -12.69
N ILE A 9 11.29 -11.41 -11.84
CA ILE A 9 11.49 -11.92 -10.50
C ILE A 9 10.71 -13.23 -10.40
N LYS A 10 11.44 -14.35 -10.58
CA LYS A 10 10.91 -15.66 -10.24
C LYS A 10 10.70 -15.73 -8.72
N PRO A 11 9.50 -16.09 -8.23
CA PRO A 11 9.31 -16.34 -6.81
C PRO A 11 10.19 -17.51 -6.39
N LYS A 12 11.18 -17.26 -5.53
CA LYS A 12 11.93 -18.34 -4.90
C LYS A 12 11.01 -19.07 -3.94
N SER A 13 10.76 -20.35 -4.18
CA SER A 13 10.00 -21.21 -3.26
C SER A 13 10.68 -21.20 -1.88
N PHE A 14 9.97 -20.76 -0.87
CA PHE A 14 10.51 -20.59 0.47
C PHE A 14 10.26 -21.84 1.32
N LYS A 15 11.20 -22.78 1.34
CA LYS A 15 11.37 -23.75 2.43
C LYS A 15 12.26 -23.12 3.50
N GLY A 16 11.69 -22.40 4.45
CA GLY A 16 12.47 -21.67 5.46
C GLY A 16 11.83 -21.65 6.83
N ASN A 17 12.67 -21.79 7.87
CA ASN A 17 12.34 -21.79 9.28
C ASN A 17 11.56 -20.51 9.69
N ARG A 18 10.64 -20.64 10.68
CA ARG A 18 9.74 -19.58 11.20
C ARG A 18 10.44 -18.25 11.50
N LEU A 19 11.68 -18.30 12.00
CA LEU A 19 12.50 -17.11 12.29
C LEU A 19 12.94 -16.35 11.03
N LYS A 20 13.19 -17.04 9.91
CA LYS A 20 13.50 -16.39 8.63
C LYS A 20 12.27 -15.71 8.03
N LYS A 21 11.06 -16.25 8.21
CA LYS A 21 9.80 -15.57 7.81
C LYS A 21 9.61 -14.24 8.54
N ILE A 22 9.91 -14.19 9.84
CA ILE A 22 9.85 -12.97 10.65
C ILE A 22 10.88 -11.94 10.19
N ALA A 23 12.11 -12.36 9.88
CA ALA A 23 13.16 -11.48 9.37
C ALA A 23 12.83 -10.90 7.99
N TYR A 24 12.17 -11.66 7.12
CA TYR A 24 11.69 -11.17 5.82
C TYR A 24 10.55 -10.17 5.94
N ALA A 25 9.63 -10.39 6.87
CA ALA A 25 8.57 -9.44 7.19
C ALA A 25 9.12 -8.09 7.67
N PHE A 26 10.25 -8.11 8.41
CA PHE A 26 10.93 -6.90 8.85
C PHE A 26 11.72 -6.19 7.75
N ARG A 27 12.17 -6.89 6.70
CA ARG A 27 12.96 -6.33 5.59
C ARG A 27 12.15 -5.97 4.34
N GLY A 28 10.83 -6.23 4.33
CA GLY A 28 9.99 -6.01 3.16
C GLY A 28 10.21 -7.08 2.10
N TYR A 29 9.27 -8.00 1.97
CA TYR A 29 9.34 -9.17 1.07
C TYR A 29 9.28 -8.83 -0.43
N PHE A 30 9.26 -7.56 -0.78
CA PHE A 30 9.32 -7.16 -2.16
C PHE A 30 10.77 -6.87 -2.54
N PRO A 31 11.35 -7.61 -3.50
CA PRO A 31 12.73 -7.41 -3.94
C PRO A 31 12.96 -6.02 -4.55
N HIS A 32 11.89 -5.35 -4.97
CA HIS A 32 11.90 -3.93 -5.28
C HIS A 32 11.05 -3.20 -4.25
N ASN A 33 11.65 -2.25 -3.57
CA ASN A 33 10.99 -1.47 -2.51
C ASN A 33 9.79 -0.64 -2.99
N TYR A 34 9.44 -0.66 -4.28
CA TYR A 34 8.36 0.13 -4.88
C TYR A 34 7.99 -0.34 -6.29
N ILE A 35 6.77 -0.02 -6.71
CA ILE A 35 6.27 -0.10 -8.08
C ILE A 35 6.25 1.33 -8.61
N GLU A 36 6.72 1.54 -9.83
CA GLU A 36 6.82 2.84 -10.45
C GLU A 36 6.02 2.87 -11.76
N SER A 37 5.21 3.92 -11.92
CA SER A 37 4.51 4.28 -13.16
C SER A 37 5.06 5.59 -13.74
N ASP A 38 4.36 6.17 -14.70
CA ASP A 38 4.78 7.43 -15.32
C ASP A 38 4.85 8.57 -14.29
N ARG A 39 3.82 8.69 -13.42
CA ARG A 39 3.66 9.79 -12.46
C ARG A 39 3.66 9.36 -10.98
N ILE A 40 3.49 8.06 -10.69
CA ILE A 40 3.26 7.54 -9.33
C ILE A 40 4.34 6.54 -8.93
N ILE A 41 4.70 6.59 -7.66
CA ILE A 41 5.48 5.57 -6.96
C ILE A 41 4.57 4.95 -5.90
N ILE A 42 4.42 3.62 -5.95
CA ILE A 42 3.62 2.84 -5.00
C ILE A 42 4.60 2.02 -4.16
N ARG A 43 4.56 2.17 -2.85
CA ARG A 43 5.44 1.44 -1.93
C ARG A 43 4.82 1.19 -0.57
N HIS A 44 5.40 0.27 0.17
CA HIS A 44 4.97 0.03 1.54
C HIS A 44 5.17 1.27 2.43
N PRO A 45 4.26 1.48 3.40
CA PRO A 45 4.37 2.54 4.40
C PRO A 45 5.66 2.41 5.22
N ARG A 46 6.31 3.55 5.48
CA ARG A 46 7.51 3.66 6.31
C ARG A 46 7.24 4.51 7.54
N ARG A 47 8.03 4.35 8.59
CA ARG A 47 7.89 5.15 9.82
C ARG A 47 7.88 6.64 9.56
N ARG A 48 8.71 7.13 8.65
CA ARG A 48 8.84 8.56 8.30
C ARG A 48 7.62 9.16 7.58
N ASP A 49 6.74 8.34 7.03
CA ASP A 49 5.58 8.81 6.24
C ASP A 49 4.43 9.29 7.11
N TRP A 50 4.52 9.15 8.44
CA TRP A 50 3.43 9.46 9.35
C TRP A 50 2.92 10.90 9.24
N LYS A 51 3.83 11.87 9.04
CA LYS A 51 3.44 13.29 8.89
C LYS A 51 2.59 13.50 7.65
N SER A 52 3.08 13.02 6.50
CA SER A 52 2.36 13.14 5.22
C SER A 52 1.01 12.42 5.28
N TRP A 53 0.96 11.24 5.91
CA TRP A 53 -0.27 10.48 6.06
C TRP A 53 -1.28 11.20 6.96
N VAL A 54 -0.86 11.68 8.13
CA VAL A 54 -1.73 12.42 9.07
C VAL A 54 -2.25 13.69 8.42
N ASN A 55 -1.39 14.48 7.79
CA ASN A 55 -1.77 15.75 7.18
C ASN A 55 -2.80 15.55 6.06
N LEU A 56 -2.51 14.64 5.12
CA LEU A 56 -3.41 14.39 3.99
C LEU A 56 -4.76 13.83 4.46
N ARG A 57 -4.78 12.95 5.46
CA ARG A 57 -6.01 12.40 6.02
C ARG A 57 -6.85 13.45 6.73
N LYS A 58 -6.23 14.32 7.54
CA LYS A 58 -6.91 15.41 8.21
C LYS A 58 -7.48 16.43 7.23
N GLU A 59 -6.69 16.85 6.24
CA GLU A 59 -7.12 17.74 5.16
C GLU A 59 -8.32 17.18 4.39
N SER A 60 -8.30 15.87 4.14
CA SER A 60 -9.33 15.17 3.37
C SER A 60 -10.47 14.60 4.24
N TYR A 61 -10.56 14.94 5.54
CA TYR A 61 -11.47 14.29 6.48
C TYR A 61 -12.93 14.32 6.01
N LYS A 62 -13.46 15.51 5.65
CA LYS A 62 -14.85 15.68 5.23
C LYS A 62 -15.19 14.89 3.97
N PHE A 63 -14.22 14.77 3.05
CA PHE A 63 -14.36 14.01 1.83
C PHE A 63 -14.33 12.50 2.10
N LEU A 64 -13.34 12.01 2.86
CA LEU A 64 -13.14 10.58 3.14
C LEU A 64 -14.22 10.01 4.05
N TYR A 65 -14.75 10.80 4.99
CA TYR A 65 -15.80 10.39 5.92
C TYR A 65 -17.04 9.81 5.23
N LYS A 66 -17.33 10.26 4.00
CA LYS A 66 -18.49 9.77 3.22
C LYS A 66 -18.29 8.36 2.65
N TRP A 67 -17.06 7.90 2.55
CA TRP A 67 -16.69 6.68 1.81
C TRP A 67 -16.03 5.62 2.67
N GLU A 68 -15.59 5.99 3.86
CA GLU A 68 -14.90 5.09 4.77
C GLU A 68 -15.75 4.79 6.00
N PRO A 69 -15.56 3.62 6.67
CA PRO A 69 -16.12 3.38 7.99
C PRO A 69 -15.76 4.51 8.94
N PHE A 70 -16.64 4.81 9.88
CA PHE A 70 -16.44 5.88 10.86
C PHE A 70 -15.05 5.81 11.50
N TRP A 71 -14.33 6.92 11.47
CA TRP A 71 -13.08 7.11 12.18
C TRP A 71 -13.03 8.53 12.74
N ASP A 72 -12.51 8.65 13.96
CA ASP A 72 -12.36 9.94 14.62
C ASP A 72 -11.09 10.64 14.11
N ILE A 73 -11.21 11.92 13.79
CA ILE A 73 -10.09 12.76 13.35
C ILE A 73 -8.98 12.83 14.41
N GLU A 74 -9.33 12.76 15.69
CA GLU A 74 -8.37 12.73 16.81
C GLU A 74 -7.50 11.48 16.78
N HIS A 75 -8.00 10.36 16.24
CA HIS A 75 -7.24 9.15 16.01
C HIS A 75 -6.25 9.28 14.84
N CYS A 76 -6.34 10.34 14.04
CA CYS A 76 -5.39 10.60 12.96
C CYS A 76 -4.11 11.25 13.50
N ASN A 77 -3.28 10.46 14.17
CA ASN A 77 -2.06 10.90 14.84
C ASN A 77 -0.91 9.89 14.64
N ARG A 78 0.30 10.29 15.09
CA ARG A 78 1.51 9.46 14.96
C ARG A 78 1.37 8.10 15.64
N SER A 79 0.81 8.06 16.84
CA SER A 79 0.68 6.82 17.62
C SER A 79 -0.13 5.76 16.87
N ASN A 80 -1.30 6.16 16.38
CA ASN A 80 -2.18 5.28 15.60
C ASN A 80 -1.56 4.89 14.26
N TYR A 81 -0.88 5.81 13.58
CA TYR A 81 -0.12 5.43 12.38
C TYR A 81 0.92 4.34 12.68
N MET A 82 1.69 4.46 13.75
CA MET A 82 2.68 3.45 14.13
C MET A 82 2.05 2.12 14.53
N LYS A 83 0.90 2.15 15.20
CA LYS A 83 0.12 0.94 15.54
C LYS A 83 -0.36 0.23 14.27
N GLN A 84 -0.95 0.96 13.34
CA GLN A 84 -1.38 0.43 12.04
C GLN A 84 -0.19 -0.13 11.24
N LEU A 85 0.93 0.58 11.20
CA LEU A 85 2.12 0.13 10.50
C LEU A 85 2.66 -1.22 11.03
N ARG A 86 2.62 -1.43 12.36
CA ARG A 86 3.01 -2.72 12.95
C ARG A 86 2.05 -3.83 12.56
N LEU A 87 0.74 -3.56 12.63
CA LEU A 87 -0.30 -4.53 12.25
C LEU A 87 -0.20 -4.91 10.76
N GLN A 88 -0.02 -3.92 9.88
CA GLN A 88 0.14 -4.14 8.44
C GLN A 88 1.36 -5.01 8.14
N ARG A 89 2.48 -4.76 8.80
CA ARG A 89 3.70 -5.57 8.67
C ARG A 89 3.49 -7.01 9.14
N SER A 90 2.78 -7.19 10.26
CA SER A 90 2.43 -8.52 10.76
C SER A 90 1.56 -9.28 9.75
N LYS A 91 0.50 -8.65 9.23
CA LYS A 91 -0.38 -9.27 8.22
C LYS A 91 0.37 -9.62 6.93
N ALA A 92 1.24 -8.75 6.46
CA ALA A 92 2.06 -9.00 5.28
C ALA A 92 3.03 -10.19 5.48
N ALA A 93 3.54 -10.38 6.70
CA ALA A 93 4.40 -11.52 7.03
C ALA A 93 3.70 -12.88 6.87
N TYR A 94 2.39 -12.91 7.01
CA TYR A 94 1.56 -14.11 6.90
C TYR A 94 0.76 -14.15 5.58
N ASP A 95 1.09 -13.31 4.60
CA ASP A 95 0.39 -13.20 3.31
C ASP A 95 -1.12 -12.93 3.45
N GLN A 96 -1.53 -12.24 4.52
CA GLN A 96 -2.94 -11.98 4.82
C GLN A 96 -3.43 -10.65 4.24
N ALA A 97 -2.56 -9.64 4.23
CA ALA A 97 -2.87 -8.33 3.70
C ALA A 97 -1.60 -7.52 3.40
N TYR A 98 -1.69 -6.63 2.43
CA TYR A 98 -0.63 -5.69 2.07
C TYR A 98 -1.17 -4.28 2.00
N SER A 99 -0.39 -3.33 2.50
CA SER A 99 -0.73 -1.90 2.42
C SER A 99 0.35 -1.15 1.66
N PHE A 100 -0.10 -0.23 0.83
CA PHE A 100 0.76 0.62 0.02
C PHE A 100 0.34 2.08 0.17
N LEU A 101 1.31 2.97 0.03
CA LEU A 101 1.10 4.40 -0.13
C LEU A 101 1.53 4.80 -1.53
N CYS A 102 0.75 5.70 -2.15
CA CYS A 102 0.96 6.22 -3.48
C CYS A 102 1.53 7.64 -3.39
N PHE A 103 2.66 7.87 -4.05
CA PHE A 103 3.36 9.16 -4.03
C PHE A 103 3.52 9.68 -5.45
N LYS A 104 3.44 10.98 -5.65
CA LYS A 104 3.86 11.60 -6.90
C LYS A 104 5.34 11.34 -7.13
N LYS A 105 5.71 10.92 -8.32
CA LYS A 105 7.10 10.59 -8.68
C LYS A 105 8.04 11.78 -8.53
N ASN A 106 7.62 12.95 -8.97
CA ASN A 106 8.44 14.16 -9.00
C ASN A 106 8.56 14.81 -7.61
N SER A 107 7.44 15.15 -6.98
CA SER A 107 7.42 15.89 -5.71
C SER A 107 7.55 15.01 -4.47
N LYS A 108 7.42 13.67 -4.60
CA LYS A 108 7.33 12.71 -3.48
C LYS A 108 6.17 12.99 -2.52
N GLU A 109 5.19 13.75 -2.96
CA GLU A 109 3.98 14.08 -2.23
C GLU A 109 3.06 12.86 -2.15
N LEU A 110 2.53 12.56 -0.98
CA LEU A 110 1.56 11.49 -0.77
C LEU A 110 0.22 11.87 -1.40
N VAL A 111 -0.33 11.00 -2.23
CA VAL A 111 -1.63 11.22 -2.88
C VAL A 111 -2.74 10.31 -2.35
N GLY A 112 -2.40 9.15 -1.78
CA GLY A 112 -3.38 8.19 -1.28
C GLY A 112 -2.75 6.86 -0.90
N GLY A 113 -3.58 5.82 -0.80
CA GLY A 113 -3.12 4.48 -0.47
C GLY A 113 -4.00 3.38 -1.04
N ILE A 114 -3.44 2.18 -1.09
CA ILE A 114 -4.08 0.94 -1.56
C ILE A 114 -3.86 -0.12 -0.50
N ASN A 115 -4.92 -0.85 -0.16
CA ASN A 115 -4.89 -2.00 0.74
C ASN A 115 -5.37 -3.24 0.01
N ILE A 116 -4.63 -4.32 0.11
CA ILE A 116 -4.99 -5.64 -0.38
C ILE A 116 -5.24 -6.50 0.83
N SER A 117 -6.40 -7.15 0.90
CA SER A 117 -6.83 -7.96 2.05
C SER A 117 -7.61 -9.18 1.60
N ASN A 118 -7.93 -10.07 2.54
CA ASN A 118 -8.67 -11.31 2.27
C ASN A 118 -8.05 -12.12 1.13
N ILE A 119 -6.74 -12.25 1.16
CA ILE A 119 -5.98 -12.95 0.13
C ILE A 119 -6.24 -14.45 0.27
N GLN A 120 -6.79 -15.05 -0.76
CA GLN A 120 -7.04 -16.49 -0.86
C GLN A 120 -6.18 -17.06 -1.98
N ARG A 121 -5.35 -18.04 -1.63
CA ARG A 121 -4.44 -18.72 -2.60
C ARG A 121 -4.80 -20.19 -2.73
N SER A 122 -6.09 -20.47 -2.87
CA SER A 122 -6.62 -21.83 -3.14
C SER A 122 -6.92 -22.00 -4.63
N VAL A 123 -7.86 -22.88 -4.97
CA VAL A 123 -8.33 -23.10 -6.34
C VAL A 123 -8.84 -21.78 -6.97
N ILE A 124 -9.56 -20.99 -6.19
CA ILE A 124 -9.96 -19.64 -6.58
C ILE A 124 -8.98 -18.68 -5.92
N GLN A 125 -8.17 -17.99 -6.74
CA GLN A 125 -7.27 -16.96 -6.27
C GLN A 125 -8.00 -15.63 -6.25
N THR A 126 -8.28 -15.09 -5.06
CA THR A 126 -9.01 -13.83 -4.89
C THR A 126 -8.38 -12.95 -3.82
N CYS A 127 -8.65 -11.66 -3.91
CA CYS A 127 -8.36 -10.69 -2.86
C CYS A 127 -9.34 -9.51 -2.93
N ASN A 128 -9.45 -8.77 -1.83
CA ASN A 128 -10.16 -7.50 -1.80
C ASN A 128 -9.15 -6.37 -1.96
N ILE A 129 -9.48 -5.38 -2.79
CA ILE A 129 -8.68 -4.18 -2.98
C ILE A 129 -9.50 -2.98 -2.49
N GLY A 130 -9.01 -2.33 -1.43
CA GLY A 130 -9.51 -1.06 -0.95
C GLY A 130 -8.51 0.06 -1.29
N TYR A 131 -9.01 1.25 -1.58
CA TYR A 131 -8.15 2.40 -1.88
C TYR A 131 -8.76 3.70 -1.39
N TRP A 132 -7.93 4.71 -1.21
CA TRP A 132 -8.32 6.06 -0.88
C TRP A 132 -7.40 7.07 -1.55
N LEU A 133 -7.93 8.26 -1.85
CA LEU A 133 -7.16 9.43 -2.30
C LEU A 133 -7.44 10.62 -1.39
N GLY A 134 -6.44 11.43 -1.17
CA GLY A 134 -6.64 12.75 -0.60
C GLY A 134 -7.46 13.65 -1.53
N GLU A 135 -8.34 14.46 -0.96
CA GLU A 135 -9.23 15.36 -1.71
C GLU A 135 -8.50 16.24 -2.73
N PRO A 136 -7.29 16.82 -2.45
CA PRO A 136 -6.55 17.61 -3.42
C PRO A 136 -6.09 16.84 -4.67
N HIS A 137 -6.18 15.51 -4.63
CA HIS A 137 -5.63 14.63 -5.67
C HIS A 137 -6.67 13.88 -6.50
N ILE A 138 -7.96 14.06 -6.19
CA ILE A 138 -9.06 13.44 -6.94
C ILE A 138 -9.16 13.97 -8.39
N LYS A 139 -9.80 13.21 -9.27
CA LYS A 139 -10.05 13.57 -10.69
C LYS A 139 -8.78 13.85 -11.52
N LYS A 140 -7.59 13.44 -11.05
CA LYS A 140 -6.29 13.59 -11.75
C LYS A 140 -5.78 12.28 -12.36
N GLY A 141 -6.56 11.18 -12.26
CA GLY A 141 -6.19 9.87 -12.77
C GLY A 141 -5.12 9.11 -11.95
N TYR A 142 -4.69 9.63 -10.81
CA TYR A 142 -3.63 9.00 -10.00
C TYR A 142 -4.00 7.61 -9.48
N MET A 143 -5.25 7.41 -9.05
CA MET A 143 -5.68 6.10 -8.56
C MET A 143 -5.81 5.09 -9.69
N GLU A 144 -6.35 5.48 -10.84
CA GLU A 144 -6.41 4.62 -12.02
C GLU A 144 -5.03 4.15 -12.44
N GLU A 145 -4.06 5.07 -12.53
CA GLU A 145 -2.68 4.76 -12.85
C GLU A 145 -2.04 3.82 -11.82
N SER A 146 -2.30 4.05 -10.54
CA SER A 146 -1.84 3.20 -9.45
C SER A 146 -2.42 1.80 -9.53
N MET A 147 -3.72 1.68 -9.79
CA MET A 147 -4.41 0.38 -9.92
C MET A 147 -3.90 -0.40 -11.13
N ARG A 148 -3.75 0.25 -12.29
CA ARG A 148 -3.17 -0.39 -13.48
C ARG A 148 -1.75 -0.93 -13.24
N SER A 149 -1.00 -0.27 -12.37
CA SER A 149 0.37 -0.67 -12.05
C SER A 149 0.45 -1.79 -11.02
N ILE A 150 -0.47 -1.83 -10.04
CA ILE A 150 -0.40 -2.78 -8.94
C ILE A 150 -1.12 -4.10 -9.25
N ILE A 151 -2.21 -4.09 -10.03
CA ILE A 151 -2.99 -5.29 -10.34
C ILE A 151 -2.13 -6.42 -10.94
N PRO A 152 -1.28 -6.18 -11.96
CA PRO A 152 -0.41 -7.22 -12.50
C PRO A 152 0.65 -7.76 -11.50
N TYR A 153 0.80 -7.09 -10.37
CA TYR A 153 1.74 -7.47 -9.32
C TYR A 153 1.11 -8.35 -8.24
N ILE A 154 -0.22 -8.35 -8.15
CA ILE A 154 -0.99 -9.14 -7.18
C ILE A 154 -1.23 -10.55 -7.71
N PHE A 155 -1.42 -10.69 -8.99
CA PHE A 155 -1.68 -11.92 -9.74
C PHE A 155 -0.50 -12.34 -10.61
#